data_ddc60670c53a9e67777a242609fa29d6
#
_entry.id   ddc60670c53a9e67777a242609fa29d6
#
_cell.length_a   1.000
_cell.length_b   1.000
_cell.length_c   1.000
_cell.angle_alpha   90.00
_cell.angle_beta   90.00
_cell.angle_gamma   90.00
#
_symmetry.space_group_name_H-M   'P 1'
#
loop_
_entity.id
_entity.type
_entity.pdbx_description
1 polymer ?
#
loop_
_entity_poly.entity_id
_entity_poly.type
_entity_poly.pdbx_seq_one_letter_code
_entity_poly.pdbx_strand_id
1 'polypeptide(L)'
;MKMHIRFILIVFMSSSLFSVSKKHFTDQRVADMIPKYFNREHNSPDIERIRIYGKDNKKYLHLEINVNRNRYLGEMDFALYAMANIAQYAKSPFDKFVLIMYPSIRSEDPEMVEADAKCAINYLIHKNINESRWTKKCIKISSEIDEYTAPKPDSSKAEKKTDYNNNFIILFIMLGIGFLSYLFKRKK
;
A
#
# COMPACT_ATOMS: atom_id res chain seq x y z
N MET A 1 -14.62 -1.19 55.25
CA MET A 1 -15.30 -0.66 54.01
C MET A 1 -14.50 0.38 53.27
N LYS A 2 -13.62 1.17 53.87
CA LYS A 2 -12.80 2.20 53.18
C LYS A 2 -11.61 1.66 52.33
N MET A 3 -11.16 0.44 52.59
CA MET A 3 -9.98 -0.14 51.89
C MET A 3 -10.32 -0.71 50.50
N HIS A 4 -11.52 -1.24 50.30
CA HIS A 4 -11.95 -1.81 49.04
C HIS A 4 -12.22 -0.75 47.95
N ILE A 5 -12.61 0.46 48.33
CA ILE A 5 -12.88 1.58 47.38
C ILE A 5 -11.58 2.08 46.75
N ARG A 6 -10.46 2.07 47.48
CA ARG A 6 -9.17 2.49 46.93
C ARG A 6 -8.59 1.51 45.90
N PHE A 7 -8.85 0.21 46.09
CA PHE A 7 -8.42 -0.82 45.12
C PHE A 7 -9.20 -0.76 43.83
N ILE A 8 -10.51 -0.49 43.86
CA ILE A 8 -11.35 -0.34 42.67
C ILE A 8 -10.94 0.88 41.85
N LEU A 9 -10.56 1.99 42.52
CA LEU A 9 -10.11 3.21 41.81
C LEU A 9 -8.76 3.02 41.08
N ILE A 10 -7.85 2.21 41.65
CA ILE A 10 -6.55 1.91 41.01
C ILE A 10 -6.73 1.01 39.80
N VAL A 11 -7.65 0.06 39.84
CA VAL A 11 -7.94 -0.82 38.69
C VAL A 11 -8.62 -0.05 37.54
N PHE A 12 -9.47 0.93 37.86
CA PHE A 12 -10.11 1.77 36.83
C PHE A 12 -9.14 2.77 36.15
N MET A 13 -8.13 3.23 36.87
CA MET A 13 -7.12 4.13 36.28
C MET A 13 -6.11 3.40 35.37
N SER A 14 -5.90 2.11 35.56
CA SER A 14 -4.97 1.32 34.73
C SER A 14 -5.55 0.90 33.37
N SER A 15 -6.87 0.91 33.19
CA SER A 15 -7.52 0.53 31.93
C SER A 15 -7.54 1.64 30.85
N SER A 16 -7.23 2.89 31.21
CA SER A 16 -7.25 4.00 30.26
C SER A 16 -5.93 4.24 29.49
N LEU A 17 -4.88 3.44 29.72
CA LEU A 17 -3.56 3.66 29.13
C LEU A 17 -3.27 2.83 27.87
N PHE A 18 -4.17 1.95 27.43
CA PHE A 18 -4.01 1.24 26.16
C PHE A 18 -4.74 1.93 25.02
N SER A 19 -4.47 3.21 24.82
CA SER A 19 -4.72 3.83 23.52
C SER A 19 -3.67 3.28 22.54
N VAL A 20 -3.99 2.18 21.86
CA VAL A 20 -3.18 1.70 20.73
C VAL A 20 -3.23 2.79 19.68
N SER A 21 -2.18 3.60 19.63
CA SER A 21 -1.98 4.58 18.56
C SER A 21 -2.04 3.83 17.22
N LYS A 22 -3.12 4.01 16.46
CA LYS A 22 -3.20 3.49 15.09
C LYS A 22 -1.99 4.04 14.34
N LYS A 23 -1.05 3.17 13.96
CA LYS A 23 0.10 3.57 13.15
C LYS A 23 -0.44 4.06 11.81
N HIS A 24 -0.36 5.36 11.58
CA HIS A 24 -0.74 5.95 10.31
C HIS A 24 0.42 5.84 9.31
N PHE A 25 0.12 5.37 8.12
CA PHE A 25 1.09 5.23 7.04
C PHE A 25 1.25 6.56 6.31
N THR A 26 2.49 6.95 6.04
CA THR A 26 2.79 7.99 5.05
C THR A 26 2.46 7.48 3.64
N ASP A 27 2.33 8.38 2.67
CA ASP A 27 2.07 8.02 1.27
C ASP A 27 3.12 7.08 0.71
N GLN A 28 4.39 7.34 0.99
CA GLN A 28 5.48 6.44 0.64
C GLN A 28 5.28 5.05 1.24
N ARG A 29 4.89 4.97 2.51
CA ARG A 29 4.65 3.69 3.17
C ARG A 29 3.47 2.93 2.57
N VAL A 30 2.40 3.65 2.15
CA VAL A 30 1.27 3.04 1.43
C VAL A 30 1.75 2.44 0.12
N ALA A 31 2.50 3.20 -0.69
CA ALA A 31 3.06 2.72 -1.96
C ALA A 31 3.97 1.50 -1.76
N ASP A 32 4.83 1.49 -0.73
CA ASP A 32 5.74 0.38 -0.42
C ASP A 32 5.03 -0.88 0.09
N MET A 33 3.84 -0.73 0.66
CA MET A 33 3.09 -1.86 1.23
C MET A 33 2.27 -2.61 0.19
N ILE A 34 1.83 -1.97 -0.90
CA ILE A 34 1.04 -2.61 -1.96
C ILE A 34 1.80 -3.76 -2.60
N PRO A 35 3.06 -3.60 -3.10
CA PRO A 35 3.80 -4.73 -3.66
C PRO A 35 4.03 -5.85 -2.65
N LYS A 36 4.23 -5.51 -1.38
CA LYS A 36 4.40 -6.52 -0.32
C LYS A 36 3.14 -7.32 -0.07
N TYR A 37 1.98 -6.70 -0.25
CA TYR A 37 0.70 -7.39 -0.15
C TYR A 37 0.52 -8.35 -1.33
N PHE A 38 0.78 -7.90 -2.55
CA PHE A 38 0.71 -8.71 -3.76
C PHE A 38 1.65 -9.92 -3.70
N ASN A 39 2.89 -9.74 -3.27
CA ASN A 39 3.89 -10.82 -3.18
C ASN A 39 3.56 -11.91 -2.15
N ARG A 40 2.55 -11.73 -1.29
CA ARG A 40 2.10 -12.76 -0.35
C ARG A 40 1.14 -13.77 -0.98
N GLU A 41 0.48 -13.38 -2.04
CA GLU A 41 -0.53 -14.20 -2.71
C GLU A 41 0.05 -14.83 -3.98
N HIS A 42 0.00 -16.15 -4.06
CA HIS A 42 0.66 -16.93 -5.12
C HIS A 42 0.13 -16.61 -6.54
N ASN A 43 -1.10 -16.12 -6.65
CA ASN A 43 -1.78 -15.83 -7.92
C ASN A 43 -2.13 -14.35 -8.08
N SER A 44 -1.39 -13.46 -7.43
CA SER A 44 -1.60 -12.03 -7.61
C SER A 44 -1.19 -11.57 -9.01
N PRO A 45 -1.87 -10.57 -9.59
CA PRO A 45 -1.45 -9.97 -10.85
C PRO A 45 -0.12 -9.24 -10.70
N ASP A 46 0.60 -9.07 -11.81
CA ASP A 46 1.84 -8.31 -11.82
C ASP A 46 1.54 -6.80 -11.77
N ILE A 47 2.27 -6.09 -10.91
CA ILE A 47 2.15 -4.64 -10.77
C ILE A 47 3.06 -3.98 -11.81
N GLU A 48 2.47 -3.14 -12.68
CA GLU A 48 3.21 -2.29 -13.61
C GLU A 48 3.62 -0.97 -12.97
N ARG A 49 2.70 -0.35 -12.23
CA ARG A 49 2.95 0.97 -11.67
C ARG A 49 2.08 1.31 -10.47
N ILE A 50 2.65 2.06 -9.54
CA ILE A 50 1.93 2.65 -8.40
C ILE A 50 2.24 4.14 -8.37
N ARG A 51 1.20 4.97 -8.21
CA ARG A 51 1.35 6.42 -8.05
C ARG A 51 0.40 6.94 -6.97
N ILE A 52 0.85 7.96 -6.26
CA ILE A 52 0.02 8.75 -5.36
C ILE A 52 0.15 10.20 -5.79
N TYR A 53 -0.96 10.85 -6.08
CA TYR A 53 -0.95 12.22 -6.55
C TYR A 53 -2.20 12.98 -6.10
N GLY A 54 -2.12 14.31 -6.14
CA GLY A 54 -3.25 15.21 -5.94
C GLY A 54 -3.70 15.81 -7.28
N LYS A 55 -5.01 15.83 -7.52
CA LYS A 55 -5.66 16.52 -8.65
C LYS A 55 -7.00 17.08 -8.16
N ASP A 56 -7.32 18.33 -8.50
CA ASP A 56 -8.60 18.98 -8.15
C ASP A 56 -8.96 18.88 -6.65
N ASN A 57 -7.99 19.16 -5.78
CA ASN A 57 -8.10 19.01 -4.32
C ASN A 57 -8.48 17.61 -3.83
N LYS A 58 -8.34 16.59 -4.67
CA LYS A 58 -8.54 15.19 -4.32
C LYS A 58 -7.23 14.43 -4.35
N LYS A 59 -7.11 13.45 -3.46
CA LYS A 59 -5.96 12.56 -3.36
C LYS A 59 -6.27 11.21 -3.97
N TYR A 60 -5.43 10.81 -4.89
CA TYR A 60 -5.59 9.58 -5.67
C TYR A 60 -4.54 8.54 -5.28
N LEU A 61 -4.96 7.30 -5.17
CA LEU A 61 -4.09 6.13 -5.19
C LEU A 61 -4.32 5.42 -6.52
N HIS A 62 -3.30 5.37 -7.36
CA HIS A 62 -3.34 4.82 -8.70
C HIS A 62 -2.47 3.57 -8.75
N LEU A 63 -3.04 2.48 -9.24
CA LEU A 63 -2.40 1.19 -9.43
C LEU A 63 -2.62 0.71 -10.86
N GLU A 64 -1.55 0.26 -11.51
CA GLU A 64 -1.60 -0.35 -12.84
C GLU A 64 -1.13 -1.81 -12.70
N ILE A 65 -1.88 -2.74 -13.26
CA ILE A 65 -1.61 -4.18 -13.17
C ILE A 65 -1.80 -4.89 -14.51
N ASN A 66 -1.04 -5.96 -14.71
CA ASN A 66 -1.28 -6.91 -15.80
C ASN A 66 -2.23 -8.00 -15.31
N VAL A 67 -3.34 -8.20 -16.00
CA VAL A 67 -4.38 -9.16 -15.62
C VAL A 67 -4.49 -10.32 -16.57
N ASN A 68 -4.80 -11.49 -16.02
CA ASN A 68 -5.14 -12.66 -16.81
C ASN A 68 -6.62 -12.61 -17.18
N ARG A 69 -6.93 -12.72 -18.49
CA ARG A 69 -8.31 -12.68 -19.00
C ARG A 69 -9.26 -13.62 -18.26
N ASN A 70 -8.81 -14.84 -17.98
CA ASN A 70 -9.65 -15.86 -17.35
C ASN A 70 -9.92 -15.60 -15.86
N ARG A 71 -9.17 -14.67 -15.24
CA ARG A 71 -9.26 -14.31 -13.82
C ARG A 71 -9.55 -12.82 -13.59
N TYR A 72 -9.91 -12.13 -14.65
CA TYR A 72 -10.05 -10.68 -14.70
C TYR A 72 -10.81 -10.08 -13.50
N LEU A 73 -12.04 -10.54 -13.24
CA LEU A 73 -12.85 -10.03 -12.12
C LEU A 73 -12.21 -10.33 -10.76
N GLY A 74 -11.65 -11.51 -10.58
CA GLY A 74 -10.98 -11.86 -9.34
C GLY A 74 -9.71 -11.05 -9.09
N GLU A 75 -8.94 -10.73 -10.14
CA GLU A 75 -7.74 -9.91 -10.05
C GLU A 75 -8.08 -8.43 -9.82
N MET A 76 -9.18 -7.93 -10.40
CA MET A 76 -9.74 -6.61 -10.11
C MET A 76 -10.14 -6.48 -8.64
N ASP A 77 -10.93 -7.43 -8.15
CA ASP A 77 -11.41 -7.43 -6.76
C ASP A 77 -10.23 -7.52 -5.78
N PHE A 78 -9.26 -8.37 -6.08
CA PHE A 78 -8.04 -8.50 -5.29
C PHE A 78 -7.26 -7.18 -5.21
N ALA A 79 -7.04 -6.52 -6.36
CA ALA A 79 -6.32 -5.25 -6.42
C ALA A 79 -7.04 -4.14 -5.65
N LEU A 80 -8.34 -3.98 -5.84
CA LEU A 80 -9.16 -3.01 -5.11
C LEU A 80 -9.18 -3.31 -3.59
N TYR A 81 -9.24 -4.59 -3.21
CA TYR A 81 -9.16 -5.00 -1.81
C TYR A 81 -7.79 -4.65 -1.20
N ALA A 82 -6.70 -4.92 -1.91
CA ALA A 82 -5.35 -4.58 -1.46
C ALA A 82 -5.19 -3.06 -1.26
N MET A 83 -5.66 -2.26 -2.24
CA MET A 83 -5.66 -0.80 -2.14
C MET A 83 -6.46 -0.33 -0.90
N ALA A 84 -7.69 -0.81 -0.72
CA ALA A 84 -8.54 -0.44 0.39
C ALA A 84 -7.95 -0.85 1.75
N ASN A 85 -7.41 -2.08 1.83
CA ASN A 85 -6.84 -2.64 3.06
C ASN A 85 -5.62 -1.86 3.54
N ILE A 86 -4.78 -1.37 2.62
CA ILE A 86 -3.59 -0.59 2.97
C ILE A 86 -3.96 0.88 3.20
N ALA A 87 -4.79 1.45 2.33
CA ALA A 87 -5.17 2.86 2.37
C ALA A 87 -5.95 3.26 3.62
N GLN A 88 -6.69 2.33 4.27
CA GLN A 88 -7.40 2.60 5.52
C GLN A 88 -6.47 3.07 6.67
N TYR A 89 -5.17 2.76 6.58
CA TYR A 89 -4.16 3.17 7.56
C TYR A 89 -3.39 4.42 7.16
N ALA A 90 -3.74 5.06 6.04
CA ALA A 90 -3.05 6.26 5.58
C ALA A 90 -3.24 7.42 6.57
N LYS A 91 -2.17 8.20 6.79
CA LYS A 91 -2.20 9.41 7.63
C LYS A 91 -3.16 10.47 7.05
N SER A 92 -3.14 10.62 5.73
CA SER A 92 -4.05 11.46 4.98
C SER A 92 -4.93 10.56 4.12
N PRO A 93 -6.26 10.55 4.29
CA PRO A 93 -7.14 9.67 3.55
C PRO A 93 -7.06 9.92 2.04
N PHE A 94 -7.32 8.88 1.28
CA PHE A 94 -7.50 8.99 -0.17
C PHE A 94 -8.96 9.31 -0.48
N ASP A 95 -9.17 10.08 -1.56
CA ASP A 95 -10.50 10.37 -2.09
C ASP A 95 -10.91 9.33 -3.14
N LYS A 96 -9.94 8.93 -3.98
CA LYS A 96 -10.18 8.05 -5.12
C LYS A 96 -9.12 6.95 -5.22
N PHE A 97 -9.57 5.78 -5.64
CA PHE A 97 -8.74 4.72 -6.17
C PHE A 97 -8.90 4.67 -7.69
N VAL A 98 -7.80 4.56 -8.39
CA VAL A 98 -7.75 4.35 -9.84
C VAL A 98 -6.97 3.07 -10.09
N LEU A 99 -7.62 2.11 -10.72
CA LEU A 99 -7.02 0.85 -11.12
C LEU A 99 -7.05 0.75 -12.64
N ILE A 100 -5.90 0.61 -13.27
CA ILE A 100 -5.79 0.31 -14.71
C ILE A 100 -5.36 -1.13 -14.86
N MET A 101 -6.09 -1.87 -15.67
CA MET A 101 -5.86 -3.28 -15.90
C MET A 101 -5.50 -3.50 -17.37
N TYR A 102 -4.30 -4.02 -17.60
CA TYR A 102 -3.80 -4.38 -18.92
C TYR A 102 -4.02 -5.88 -19.14
N PRO A 103 -4.92 -6.27 -20.08
CA PRO A 103 -5.12 -7.67 -20.39
C PRO A 103 -3.85 -8.31 -20.95
N SER A 104 -3.60 -9.58 -20.63
CA SER A 104 -2.45 -10.34 -21.15
C SER A 104 -2.51 -10.59 -22.65
N ILE A 105 -3.65 -10.32 -23.28
CA ILE A 105 -3.85 -10.43 -24.71
C ILE A 105 -3.71 -9.05 -25.36
N ARG A 106 -2.73 -8.90 -26.25
CA ARG A 106 -2.37 -7.62 -26.87
C ARG A 106 -3.47 -6.96 -27.72
N SER A 107 -4.52 -7.70 -28.09
CA SER A 107 -5.65 -7.20 -28.90
C SER A 107 -6.80 -6.64 -28.05
N GLU A 108 -6.72 -6.71 -26.75
CA GLU A 108 -7.74 -6.20 -25.84
C GLU A 108 -7.29 -4.86 -25.27
N ASP A 109 -8.20 -3.89 -25.28
CA ASP A 109 -7.94 -2.58 -24.73
C ASP A 109 -7.85 -2.66 -23.17
N PRO A 110 -7.00 -1.85 -22.56
CA PRO A 110 -6.94 -1.78 -21.11
C PRO A 110 -8.24 -1.16 -20.56
N GLU A 111 -8.63 -1.58 -19.39
CA GLU A 111 -9.78 -1.04 -18.67
C GLU A 111 -9.36 -0.26 -17.44
N MET A 112 -10.08 0.83 -17.18
CA MET A 112 -9.89 1.67 -15.99
C MET A 112 -11.08 1.51 -15.06
N VAL A 113 -10.77 1.32 -13.78
CA VAL A 113 -11.74 1.31 -12.70
C VAL A 113 -11.44 2.48 -11.78
N GLU A 114 -12.39 3.40 -11.64
CA GLU A 114 -12.35 4.44 -10.63
C GLU A 114 -13.31 4.09 -9.50
N ALA A 115 -12.84 4.16 -8.25
CA ALA A 115 -13.66 3.93 -7.09
C ALA A 115 -13.51 5.07 -6.06
N ASP A 116 -14.60 5.42 -5.39
CA ASP A 116 -14.54 6.25 -4.20
C ASP A 116 -13.84 5.51 -3.07
N ALA A 117 -12.73 6.05 -2.58
CA ALA A 117 -11.86 5.35 -1.63
C ALA A 117 -12.57 5.01 -0.31
N LYS A 118 -13.35 5.95 0.23
CA LYS A 118 -14.12 5.72 1.47
C LYS A 118 -15.17 4.64 1.27
N CYS A 119 -15.82 4.67 0.10
CA CYS A 119 -16.82 3.68 -0.26
C CYS A 119 -16.19 2.29 -0.43
N ALA A 120 -15.05 2.20 -1.10
CA ALA A 120 -14.29 0.96 -1.28
C ALA A 120 -13.87 0.35 0.07
N ILE A 121 -13.34 1.15 1.00
CA ILE A 121 -12.99 0.70 2.35
C ILE A 121 -14.22 0.18 3.08
N ASN A 122 -15.34 0.90 3.01
CA ASN A 122 -16.59 0.48 3.68
C ASN A 122 -17.18 -0.81 3.09
N TYR A 123 -17.07 -1.01 1.78
CA TYR A 123 -17.55 -2.23 1.13
C TYR A 123 -16.60 -3.41 1.31
N LEU A 124 -15.34 -3.23 0.93
CA LEU A 124 -14.38 -4.33 0.85
C LEU A 124 -13.86 -4.77 2.23
N ILE A 125 -13.64 -3.82 3.14
CA ILE A 125 -13.01 -4.09 4.44
C ILE A 125 -14.06 -4.18 5.56
N HIS A 126 -14.90 -3.14 5.70
CA HIS A 126 -15.81 -3.06 6.85
C HIS A 126 -17.15 -3.75 6.61
N LYS A 127 -17.50 -4.08 5.36
CA LYS A 127 -18.77 -4.69 4.96
C LYS A 127 -20.01 -3.88 5.38
N ASN A 128 -19.86 -2.55 5.48
CA ASN A 128 -20.90 -1.63 5.96
C ASN A 128 -21.88 -1.17 4.88
N ILE A 129 -21.61 -1.48 3.62
CA ILE A 129 -22.48 -1.17 2.48
C ILE A 129 -22.72 -2.43 1.66
N ASN A 130 -23.86 -2.49 1.00
CA ASN A 130 -24.21 -3.62 0.16
C ASN A 130 -23.65 -3.47 -1.27
N GLU A 131 -23.66 -4.58 -2.00
CA GLU A 131 -23.17 -4.68 -3.38
C GLU A 131 -23.88 -3.73 -4.34
N SER A 132 -25.21 -3.59 -4.22
CA SER A 132 -26.00 -2.69 -5.08
C SER A 132 -25.58 -1.23 -4.93
N ARG A 133 -25.19 -0.79 -3.73
CA ARG A 133 -24.67 0.56 -3.52
C ARG A 133 -23.24 0.67 -4.06
N TRP A 134 -22.41 -0.35 -3.85
CA TRP A 134 -21.05 -0.42 -4.35
C TRP A 134 -21.03 -0.26 -5.87
N THR A 135 -21.74 -1.12 -6.60
CA THR A 135 -21.73 -1.13 -8.06
C THR A 135 -22.36 0.11 -8.69
N LYS A 136 -23.44 0.67 -8.08
CA LYS A 136 -24.16 1.79 -8.68
C LYS A 136 -23.61 3.17 -8.32
N LYS A 137 -22.95 3.33 -7.18
CA LYS A 137 -22.57 4.66 -6.66
C LYS A 137 -21.09 4.84 -6.39
N CYS A 138 -20.35 3.76 -6.21
CA CYS A 138 -19.01 3.86 -5.67
C CYS A 138 -17.92 3.48 -6.68
N ILE A 139 -18.28 2.71 -7.70
CA ILE A 139 -17.34 2.25 -8.73
C ILE A 139 -17.82 2.67 -10.11
N LYS A 140 -16.89 3.06 -10.96
CA LYS A 140 -17.11 3.35 -12.38
C LYS A 140 -16.05 2.59 -13.16
N ILE A 141 -16.49 1.82 -14.15
CA ILE A 141 -15.62 1.09 -15.08
C ILE A 141 -15.70 1.78 -16.43
N SER A 142 -14.58 2.04 -17.08
CA SER A 142 -14.46 2.69 -18.36
C SER A 142 -13.36 2.04 -19.20
N SER A 143 -13.62 1.86 -20.48
CA SER A 143 -12.61 1.48 -21.47
C SER A 143 -11.87 2.70 -22.06
N GLU A 144 -12.34 3.91 -21.79
CA GLU A 144 -11.71 5.15 -22.24
C GLU A 144 -10.65 5.60 -21.22
N ILE A 145 -9.39 5.40 -21.58
CA ILE A 145 -8.24 5.81 -20.73
C ILE A 145 -7.70 7.18 -21.14
N ASP A 146 -8.11 7.71 -22.29
CA ASP A 146 -7.56 8.94 -22.89
C ASP A 146 -7.64 10.18 -21.99
N GLU A 147 -8.55 10.21 -21.04
CA GLU A 147 -8.69 11.33 -20.07
C GLU A 147 -7.77 11.19 -18.85
N TYR A 148 -7.14 10.02 -18.64
CA TYR A 148 -6.32 9.74 -17.45
C TYR A 148 -4.82 9.78 -17.75
N THR A 149 -4.34 10.81 -18.44
CA THR A 149 -2.92 11.13 -18.35
C THR A 149 -2.64 11.61 -16.92
N ALA A 150 -2.21 10.68 -16.06
CA ALA A 150 -1.64 11.08 -14.78
C ALA A 150 -0.63 12.20 -15.05
N PRO A 151 -0.62 13.30 -14.26
CA PRO A 151 0.32 14.39 -14.47
C PRO A 151 1.71 13.77 -14.61
N LYS A 152 2.42 14.11 -15.70
CA LYS A 152 3.81 13.70 -15.89
C LYS A 152 4.53 14.03 -14.58
N PRO A 153 5.27 13.10 -13.97
CA PRO A 153 6.06 13.43 -12.81
C PRO A 153 6.90 14.64 -13.17
N ASP A 154 6.80 15.70 -12.36
CA ASP A 154 7.65 16.86 -12.52
C ASP A 154 9.09 16.37 -12.61
N SER A 155 9.69 16.48 -13.77
CA SER A 155 11.08 16.09 -14.03
C SER A 155 12.09 16.91 -13.21
N SER A 156 11.61 17.86 -12.40
CA SER A 156 12.41 18.67 -11.48
C SER A 156 12.69 18.02 -10.11
N LYS A 157 11.97 16.94 -9.75
CA LYS A 157 12.35 16.10 -8.61
C LYS A 157 12.94 14.81 -9.12
N ALA A 158 14.21 14.89 -9.56
CA ALA A 158 15.03 13.75 -9.87
C ALA A 158 14.77 12.66 -8.83
N GLU A 159 14.36 11.51 -9.33
CA GLU A 159 14.47 10.23 -8.66
C GLU A 159 15.80 10.20 -7.90
N LYS A 160 15.75 10.41 -6.59
CA LYS A 160 16.86 10.02 -5.74
C LYS A 160 16.85 8.50 -5.80
N LYS A 161 17.48 7.96 -6.86
CA LYS A 161 17.98 6.61 -6.87
C LYS A 161 18.67 6.45 -5.54
N THR A 162 18.10 5.69 -4.65
CA THR A 162 18.79 5.21 -3.47
C THR A 162 19.85 4.29 -4.03
N ASP A 163 21.00 4.87 -4.37
CA ASP A 163 22.24 4.12 -4.48
C ASP A 163 22.37 3.42 -3.13
N TYR A 164 21.98 2.17 -3.12
CA TYR A 164 22.23 1.26 -2.02
C TYR A 164 23.75 1.20 -1.95
N ASN A 165 24.28 1.97 -1.00
CA ASN A 165 25.67 2.33 -0.91
C ASN A 165 26.48 1.04 -0.74
N ASN A 166 26.99 0.50 -1.83
CA ASN A 166 27.89 -0.66 -1.87
C ASN A 166 29.09 -0.48 -0.93
N ASN A 167 29.33 0.75 -0.49
CA ASN A 167 30.39 1.08 0.47
C ASN A 167 30.16 0.42 1.85
N PHE A 168 28.91 0.15 2.25
CA PHE A 168 28.66 -0.55 3.53
C PHE A 168 29.05 -2.03 3.46
N ILE A 169 28.82 -2.68 2.33
CA ILE A 169 29.20 -4.09 2.13
C ILE A 169 30.72 -4.20 2.10
N ILE A 170 31.40 -3.29 1.42
CA ILE A 170 32.88 -3.25 1.35
C ILE A 170 33.47 -3.02 2.75
N LEU A 171 32.88 -2.14 3.57
CA LEU A 171 33.33 -1.89 4.94
C LEU A 171 33.24 -3.14 5.82
N PHE A 172 32.15 -3.91 5.73
CA PHE A 172 31.98 -5.15 6.47
C PHE A 172 32.96 -6.25 6.04
N ILE A 173 33.24 -6.34 4.74
CA ILE A 173 34.23 -7.30 4.21
C ILE A 173 35.63 -6.94 4.72
N MET A 174 36.01 -5.67 4.70
CA MET A 174 37.31 -5.21 5.19
C MET A 174 37.49 -5.44 6.68
N LEU A 175 36.46 -5.18 7.50
CA LEU A 175 36.48 -5.45 8.94
C LEU A 175 36.56 -6.96 9.24
N GLY A 176 35.85 -7.79 8.46
CA GLY A 176 35.88 -9.25 8.59
C GLY A 176 37.27 -9.85 8.29
N ILE A 177 37.95 -9.38 7.24
CA ILE A 177 39.31 -9.82 6.87
C ILE A 177 40.33 -9.38 7.93
N GLY A 178 40.19 -8.15 8.45
CA GLY A 178 41.07 -7.63 9.51
C GLY A 178 40.95 -8.45 10.80
N PHE A 179 39.75 -8.84 11.17
CA PHE A 179 39.47 -9.64 12.38
C PHE A 179 40.03 -11.07 12.25
N LEU A 180 39.88 -11.70 11.09
CA LEU A 180 40.45 -13.02 10.81
C LEU A 180 41.99 -13.01 10.86
N SER A 181 42.63 -12.02 10.28
CA SER A 181 44.10 -11.90 10.31
C SER A 181 44.62 -11.65 11.75
N TYR A 182 43.86 -10.91 12.58
CA TYR A 182 44.22 -10.74 14.00
C TYR A 182 44.12 -12.06 14.80
N LEU A 183 43.10 -12.87 14.56
CA LEU A 183 42.93 -14.17 15.21
C LEU A 183 44.04 -15.18 14.81
N PHE A 184 44.49 -15.16 13.55
CA PHE A 184 45.56 -16.04 13.10
C PHE A 184 46.93 -15.63 13.68
N LYS A 185 47.17 -14.34 13.93
CA LYS A 185 48.41 -13.86 14.54
C LYS A 185 48.54 -14.19 16.03
N ARG A 186 47.45 -14.45 16.71
CA ARG A 186 47.43 -14.78 18.15
C ARG A 186 47.70 -16.26 18.46
N LYS A 187 47.76 -17.12 17.42
CA LYS A 187 48.00 -18.57 17.56
C LYS A 187 49.43 -19.00 17.21
N LYS A 188 50.36 -18.07 17.03
CA LYS A 188 51.80 -18.31 17.01
C LYS A 188 52.37 -17.68 18.26
#